data_3bfe0930e69d5d8e998862a6f1e99b8d
#
_entry.id   3bfe0930e69d5d8e998862a6f1e99b8d
#
_cell.length_a   1.000
_cell.length_b   1.000
_cell.length_c   1.000
_cell.angle_alpha   90.00
_cell.angle_beta   90.00
_cell.angle_gamma   90.00
#
_symmetry.space_group_name_H-M   'P 1'
#
loop_
_entity.id
_entity.type
_entity.pdbx_description
1 polymer ?
#
loop_
_entity_poly.entity_id
_entity_poly.type
_entity_poly.pdbx_seq_one_letter_code
_entity_poly.pdbx_strand_id
1 'polypeptide(L)'
;MEKIKHRGMQRVGLYILVPLLVLASGRFVQAEVGGNTEIYTLFVNQGCSCPAGGAPEGLISNEEILGELQSKCRGAHFVVRDITKHDTSIPAVLNELEGSKESLDGVLIFGALGNREYKVAFTGLPTICVYNLFEWMNIPYKLYSTGRENSIKIGGPQYKGGKIVTAQLDRRNVCLPSVSAAMFEDLVNKIKIIQAIKKLKESRILVVTSTQYLGQVDYQGDSNRHFPKDYNHTYTRALKDSLGVELVRIKPQEFYEAVQQIDATKAQAIAKIWIDEAQGMKDTTESEVIKTARSYLAFEQLRNKYNCNAVSTHMRSLTGSGRVEDMFWPGLGLMEFQKKGIQAICQEYENIMVTHLLGYYLTGRPSMLGDLMIDTFNNTTILTHCGAPINPYGDDRRIPYIIWSHAQSPVRGTLKPGSGTGAQVNYPVGESVTIWKVYVLHGEIGLHTGETADGHSLYRNFDAIMCRTKLVVRVDNASRIQKHFSPDEYGIHRAGTLGDLRARIRDFAALTGFEVMEEDK
;
A
#
# COMPACT_ATOMS: atom_id res chain seq x y z
N MET A 1 -41.81 -47.82 59.61
CA MET A 1 -40.73 -48.47 60.40
C MET A 1 -39.82 -49.16 59.40
N GLU A 2 -38.68 -48.78 59.28
CA GLU A 2 -37.35 -49.34 59.14
C GLU A 2 -36.40 -48.49 58.34
N LYS A 3 -35.35 -48.15 59.00
CA LYS A 3 -34.21 -47.32 58.48
C LYS A 3 -33.30 -48.21 57.65
N ILE A 4 -32.94 -47.78 56.46
CA ILE A 4 -31.79 -48.33 55.74
C ILE A 4 -30.74 -47.22 55.55
N LYS A 5 -29.54 -47.50 56.03
CA LYS A 5 -28.35 -46.67 56.03
C LYS A 5 -27.75 -46.56 54.64
N HIS A 6 -27.51 -45.37 54.18
CA HIS A 6 -26.63 -45.14 53.05
C HIS A 6 -25.16 -45.15 53.48
N ARG A 7 -24.39 -46.05 52.87
CA ARG A 7 -22.93 -46.07 52.89
C ARG A 7 -22.44 -45.13 51.71
N GLY A 8 -21.68 -44.16 52.10
CA GLY A 8 -21.03 -43.30 51.13
C GLY A 8 -19.92 -44.04 50.38
N MET A 9 -19.92 -43.91 49.07
CA MET A 9 -18.80 -44.23 48.19
C MET A 9 -18.13 -42.93 47.79
N GLN A 10 -16.95 -42.67 48.34
CA GLN A 10 -16.07 -41.59 47.89
C GLN A 10 -15.57 -41.92 46.45
N ARG A 11 -15.99 -41.14 45.48
CA ARG A 11 -15.35 -41.12 44.16
C ARG A 11 -14.17 -40.15 44.19
N VAL A 12 -12.97 -40.69 44.14
CA VAL A 12 -11.74 -39.95 43.87
C VAL A 12 -11.80 -39.50 42.41
N GLY A 13 -12.09 -38.24 42.21
CA GLY A 13 -12.00 -37.61 40.88
C GLY A 13 -10.56 -37.30 40.56
N LEU A 14 -10.01 -38.01 39.58
CA LEU A 14 -8.72 -37.73 38.99
C LEU A 14 -8.89 -36.51 38.10
N TYR A 15 -8.53 -35.31 38.58
CA TYR A 15 -8.45 -34.11 37.76
C TYR A 15 -7.18 -34.20 36.92
N ILE A 16 -7.33 -34.55 35.63
CA ILE A 16 -6.30 -34.34 34.62
C ILE A 16 -6.29 -32.85 34.35
N LEU A 17 -5.31 -32.14 34.88
CA LEU A 17 -4.95 -30.77 34.47
C LEU A 17 -4.45 -30.83 33.04
N VAL A 18 -5.34 -30.56 32.09
CA VAL A 18 -4.94 -30.15 30.75
C VAL A 18 -4.43 -28.70 30.86
N PRO A 19 -3.17 -28.40 30.57
CA PRO A 19 -2.76 -27.04 30.55
C PRO A 19 -3.51 -26.35 29.38
N LEU A 20 -4.46 -25.49 29.71
CA LEU A 20 -4.99 -24.51 28.79
C LEU A 20 -3.78 -23.67 28.36
N LEU A 21 -3.24 -23.95 27.18
CA LEU A 21 -2.44 -23.00 26.46
C LEU A 21 -3.39 -21.83 26.13
N VAL A 22 -3.39 -20.81 26.99
CA VAL A 22 -3.91 -19.49 26.68
C VAL A 22 -3.03 -19.00 25.54
N LEU A 23 -3.50 -19.21 24.31
CA LEU A 23 -3.06 -18.42 23.16
C LEU A 23 -3.45 -16.98 23.51
N ALA A 24 -2.54 -16.30 24.21
CA ALA A 24 -2.59 -14.86 24.32
C ALA A 24 -2.87 -14.38 22.89
N SER A 25 -3.97 -13.68 22.71
CA SER A 25 -4.24 -12.82 21.56
C SER A 25 -3.17 -11.74 21.58
N GLY A 26 -1.93 -12.16 21.29
CA GLY A 26 -0.85 -11.26 21.01
C GLY A 26 -1.30 -10.47 19.79
N ARG A 27 -1.70 -9.22 20.00
CA ARG A 27 -1.52 -8.23 18.97
C ARG A 27 -0.06 -8.41 18.57
N PHE A 28 0.18 -9.07 17.44
CA PHE A 28 1.46 -9.03 16.79
C PHE A 28 1.66 -7.55 16.46
N VAL A 29 2.34 -6.86 17.35
CA VAL A 29 2.93 -5.57 17.01
C VAL A 29 3.83 -5.92 15.84
N GLN A 30 3.33 -5.60 14.65
CA GLN A 30 4.16 -5.55 13.47
C GLN A 30 5.38 -4.77 13.92
N ALA A 31 6.58 -5.35 13.82
CA ALA A 31 7.78 -4.58 14.04
C ALA A 31 7.62 -3.36 13.13
N GLU A 32 7.40 -2.19 13.73
CA GLU A 32 7.29 -0.94 12.97
C GLU A 32 8.60 -0.85 12.20
N VAL A 33 8.53 -1.16 10.91
CA VAL A 33 9.62 -0.93 9.99
C VAL A 33 9.70 0.59 9.88
N GLY A 34 10.70 1.18 10.51
CA GLY A 34 10.96 2.59 10.42
C GLY A 34 10.99 3.30 11.77
N GLY A 35 12.06 4.06 12.00
CA GLY A 35 12.09 5.08 13.03
C GLY A 35 11.02 6.15 12.79
N ASN A 36 10.88 7.11 13.71
CA ASN A 36 9.97 8.23 13.52
C ASN A 36 10.23 8.95 12.20
N THR A 37 9.14 9.40 11.55
CA THR A 37 9.23 10.28 10.38
C THR A 37 9.56 11.68 10.86
N GLU A 38 10.73 12.20 10.51
CA GLU A 38 11.22 13.52 10.96
C GLU A 38 10.70 14.62 10.02
N ILE A 39 9.84 15.48 10.55
CA ILE A 39 9.19 16.55 9.79
C ILE A 39 9.60 17.90 10.36
N TYR A 40 10.38 18.67 9.60
CA TYR A 40 10.70 20.04 9.95
C TYR A 40 9.45 20.91 9.83
N THR A 41 9.00 21.47 10.95
CA THR A 41 7.74 22.21 11.04
C THR A 41 8.01 23.67 11.32
N LEU A 42 7.67 24.53 10.38
CA LEU A 42 7.92 25.96 10.43
C LEU A 42 6.60 26.72 10.57
N PHE A 43 6.48 27.51 11.62
CA PHE A 43 5.44 28.53 11.75
C PHE A 43 6.00 29.88 11.31
N VAL A 44 5.42 30.43 10.23
CA VAL A 44 5.80 31.71 9.67
C VAL A 44 4.85 32.79 10.19
N ASN A 45 5.35 34.01 10.42
CA ASN A 45 4.53 35.10 10.89
C ASN A 45 3.37 35.37 9.92
N GLN A 46 2.16 35.36 10.44
CA GLN A 46 0.93 35.65 9.69
C GLN A 46 0.70 37.16 9.57
N GLY A 47 1.79 37.91 9.41
CA GLY A 47 1.75 39.35 9.38
C GLY A 47 1.09 39.91 8.14
N CYS A 48 -0.20 40.15 8.19
CA CYS A 48 -0.67 41.43 7.75
C CYS A 48 -0.43 42.41 8.93
N SER A 49 0.56 43.26 8.79
CA SER A 49 0.69 44.46 9.65
C SER A 49 -0.40 45.47 9.25
N CYS A 50 -1.66 45.06 9.35
CA CYS A 50 -2.77 46.00 9.38
C CYS A 50 -2.74 46.66 10.75
N PRO A 51 -2.59 48.00 10.81
CA PRO A 51 -2.44 48.71 12.09
C PRO A 51 -3.65 48.64 13.02
N ALA A 52 -4.67 47.92 12.68
CA ALA A 52 -5.97 47.87 13.36
C ALA A 52 -6.34 46.55 14.02
N GLY A 53 -5.43 45.59 14.13
CA GLY A 53 -5.82 44.32 14.73
C GLY A 53 -4.70 43.69 15.52
N GLY A 54 -4.81 43.66 16.82
CA GLY A 54 -4.14 42.66 17.65
C GLY A 54 -4.37 41.27 17.11
N ALA A 55 -3.59 40.26 17.53
CA ALA A 55 -3.84 38.87 17.16
C ALA A 55 -5.34 38.58 17.30
N PRO A 56 -6.04 38.11 16.25
CA PRO A 56 -7.47 37.89 16.34
C PRO A 56 -7.74 36.96 17.51
N GLU A 57 -8.59 37.40 18.44
CA GLU A 57 -9.09 36.52 19.50
C GLU A 57 -9.72 35.28 18.87
N GLY A 58 -9.42 34.08 19.38
CA GLY A 58 -10.04 32.83 18.97
C GLY A 58 -9.31 32.03 17.90
N LEU A 59 -8.04 32.31 17.59
CA LEU A 59 -7.24 31.42 16.75
C LEU A 59 -6.84 30.16 17.51
N ILE A 60 -6.94 29.02 16.87
CA ILE A 60 -6.32 27.77 17.35
C ILE A 60 -4.81 27.98 17.41
N SER A 61 -4.21 27.73 18.58
CA SER A 61 -2.78 27.92 18.79
C SER A 61 -1.91 26.94 18.01
N ASN A 62 -0.63 27.28 17.83
CA ASN A 62 0.34 26.38 17.20
C ASN A 62 0.49 25.08 18.00
N GLU A 63 0.47 25.17 19.33
CA GLU A 63 0.56 24.04 20.26
C GLU A 63 -0.64 23.10 20.14
N GLU A 64 -1.85 23.64 20.02
CA GLU A 64 -3.08 22.84 19.81
C GLU A 64 -3.03 22.09 18.47
N ILE A 65 -2.62 22.77 17.38
CA ILE A 65 -2.46 22.14 16.06
C ILE A 65 -1.46 20.99 16.13
N LEU A 66 -0.28 21.23 16.73
CA LEU A 66 0.75 20.21 16.86
C LEU A 66 0.29 19.03 17.71
N GLY A 67 -0.38 19.29 18.84
CA GLY A 67 -0.93 18.24 19.71
C GLY A 67 -1.92 17.34 18.95
N GLU A 68 -2.79 17.92 18.14
CA GLU A 68 -3.76 17.18 17.36
C GLU A 68 -3.08 16.40 16.21
N LEU A 69 -2.11 16.99 15.51
CA LEU A 69 -1.32 16.31 14.49
C LEU A 69 -0.54 15.13 15.08
N GLN A 70 0.10 15.32 16.24
CA GLN A 70 0.84 14.27 16.92
C GLN A 70 -0.07 13.08 17.28
N SER A 71 -1.31 13.35 17.68
CA SER A 71 -2.29 12.33 18.05
C SER A 71 -2.74 11.51 16.83
N LYS A 72 -2.89 12.14 15.66
CA LYS A 72 -3.42 11.52 14.43
C LYS A 72 -2.34 10.97 13.49
N CYS A 73 -1.11 11.48 13.58
CA CYS A 73 0.03 11.07 12.78
C CYS A 73 1.05 10.29 13.64
N ARG A 74 0.62 9.14 14.18
CA ARG A 74 1.52 8.29 14.99
C ARG A 74 2.79 7.95 14.19
N GLY A 75 3.96 8.03 14.86
CA GLY A 75 5.25 7.82 14.22
C GLY A 75 5.76 9.03 13.42
N ALA A 76 5.09 10.18 13.43
CA ALA A 76 5.66 11.46 13.00
C ALA A 76 6.28 12.19 14.21
N HIS A 77 7.47 12.77 14.01
CA HIS A 77 8.12 13.66 14.95
C HIS A 77 8.27 15.02 14.29
N PHE A 78 7.77 16.07 14.95
CA PHE A 78 7.77 17.43 14.43
C PHE A 78 8.90 18.25 15.05
N VAL A 79 9.93 18.57 14.25
CA VAL A 79 11.03 19.46 14.64
C VAL A 79 10.57 20.90 14.42
N VAL A 80 10.11 21.55 15.50
CA VAL A 80 9.38 22.83 15.40
C VAL A 80 10.31 24.03 15.41
N ARG A 81 10.05 24.98 14.50
CA ARG A 81 10.59 26.34 14.49
C ARG A 81 9.45 27.34 14.34
N ASP A 82 9.40 28.28 15.26
CA ASP A 82 8.39 29.35 15.28
C ASP A 82 9.08 30.71 15.09
N ILE A 83 8.98 31.24 13.88
CA ILE A 83 9.53 32.57 13.55
C ILE A 83 8.51 33.70 13.70
N THR A 84 7.33 33.40 14.24
CA THR A 84 6.33 34.41 14.55
C THR A 84 6.79 35.35 15.70
N LYS A 85 7.73 34.88 16.51
CA LYS A 85 8.23 35.54 17.71
C LYS A 85 9.51 36.36 17.51
N HIS A 86 9.83 36.76 16.29
CA HIS A 86 10.95 37.67 15.90
C HIS A 86 12.39 37.18 16.15
N ASP A 87 12.63 36.03 16.76
CA ASP A 87 13.97 35.57 17.19
C ASP A 87 14.75 34.81 16.13
N THR A 88 14.11 34.41 15.01
CA THR A 88 14.73 33.58 14.00
C THR A 88 14.58 34.19 12.60
N SER A 89 15.67 34.33 11.86
CA SER A 89 15.64 34.81 10.49
C SER A 89 15.46 33.67 9.48
N ILE A 90 14.84 33.95 8.34
CA ILE A 90 14.73 32.96 7.24
C ILE A 90 16.08 32.44 6.75
N PRO A 91 17.17 33.24 6.65
CA PRO A 91 18.49 32.71 6.36
C PRO A 91 18.98 31.67 7.39
N ALA A 92 18.70 31.85 8.68
CA ALA A 92 19.06 30.89 9.70
C ALA A 92 18.26 29.58 9.53
N VAL A 93 16.96 29.67 9.26
CA VAL A 93 16.10 28.50 8.95
C VAL A 93 16.61 27.74 7.72
N LEU A 94 16.99 28.44 6.66
CA LEU A 94 17.54 27.80 5.45
C LEU A 94 18.86 27.07 5.75
N ASN A 95 19.76 27.69 6.52
CA ASN A 95 21.02 27.05 6.90
C ASN A 95 20.79 25.81 7.77
N GLU A 96 19.84 25.87 8.69
CA GLU A 96 19.46 24.74 9.54
C GLU A 96 18.86 23.59 8.70
N LEU A 97 17.95 23.89 7.77
CA LEU A 97 17.36 22.91 6.88
C LEU A 97 18.41 22.24 5.99
N GLU A 98 19.33 22.99 5.38
CA GLU A 98 20.41 22.44 4.58
C GLU A 98 21.36 21.56 5.43
N GLY A 99 21.67 21.98 6.65
CA GLY A 99 22.52 21.22 7.58
C GLY A 99 21.89 19.93 8.12
N SER A 100 20.57 19.85 8.18
CA SER A 100 19.81 18.70 8.71
C SER A 100 19.10 17.87 7.63
N LYS A 101 19.22 18.23 6.36
CA LYS A 101 18.46 17.67 5.24
C LYS A 101 18.50 16.14 5.15
N GLU A 102 19.66 15.53 5.42
CA GLU A 102 19.85 14.08 5.37
C GLU A 102 19.05 13.33 6.47
N SER A 103 18.72 14.03 7.57
CA SER A 103 17.97 13.46 8.70
C SER A 103 16.47 13.76 8.65
N LEU A 104 16.01 14.55 7.68
CA LEU A 104 14.62 14.95 7.54
C LEU A 104 13.91 14.17 6.43
N ASP A 105 12.66 13.81 6.69
CA ASP A 105 11.80 13.14 5.72
C ASP A 105 10.87 14.11 4.98
N GLY A 106 10.61 15.29 5.56
CA GLY A 106 9.76 16.30 4.94
C GLY A 106 9.73 17.62 5.67
N VAL A 107 9.03 18.58 5.07
CA VAL A 107 8.86 19.95 5.58
C VAL A 107 7.38 20.29 5.65
N LEU A 108 6.95 20.89 6.77
CA LEU A 108 5.59 21.38 6.99
C LEU A 108 5.66 22.86 7.31
N ILE A 109 5.00 23.71 6.52
CA ILE A 109 5.07 25.16 6.64
C ILE A 109 3.67 25.70 6.89
N PHE A 110 3.49 26.36 8.02
CA PHE A 110 2.25 27.06 8.36
C PHE A 110 2.39 28.56 8.12
N GLY A 111 1.51 29.14 7.30
CA GLY A 111 1.40 30.55 7.04
C GLY A 111 1.90 30.98 5.66
N ALA A 112 1.84 32.30 5.43
CA ALA A 112 2.20 32.89 4.15
C ALA A 112 3.72 33.12 4.06
N LEU A 113 4.34 32.62 3.01
CA LEU A 113 5.73 32.89 2.71
C LEU A 113 5.86 34.16 1.85
N GLY A 114 6.69 35.10 2.32
CA GLY A 114 7.04 36.31 1.58
C GLY A 114 7.90 36.03 0.34
N ASN A 115 8.22 37.07 -0.44
CA ASN A 115 9.02 36.96 -1.66
C ASN A 115 10.44 36.38 -1.47
N ARG A 116 10.99 36.45 -0.26
CA ARG A 116 12.32 35.93 0.09
C ARG A 116 12.24 34.58 0.81
N GLU A 117 11.09 34.25 1.35
CA GLU A 117 10.87 33.12 2.26
C GLU A 117 10.45 31.85 1.54
N TYR A 118 9.91 31.96 0.32
CA TYR A 118 9.47 30.79 -0.46
C TYR A 118 10.59 29.75 -0.71
N LYS A 119 11.87 30.14 -0.61
CA LYS A 119 13.00 29.22 -0.75
C LYS A 119 12.94 28.05 0.23
N VAL A 120 12.33 28.24 1.40
CA VAL A 120 12.16 27.17 2.39
C VAL A 120 11.30 26.02 1.86
N ALA A 121 10.38 26.31 0.94
CA ALA A 121 9.56 25.29 0.30
C ALA A 121 10.28 24.50 -0.81
N PHE A 122 11.44 24.97 -1.27
CA PHE A 122 12.18 24.39 -2.40
C PHE A 122 13.50 23.71 -1.98
N THR A 123 13.52 23.08 -0.83
CA THR A 123 14.68 22.33 -0.33
C THR A 123 14.93 21.02 -1.08
N GLY A 124 13.96 20.57 -1.89
CA GLY A 124 13.95 19.26 -2.54
C GLY A 124 13.41 18.13 -1.64
N LEU A 125 13.07 18.43 -0.37
CA LEU A 125 12.31 17.52 0.49
C LEU A 125 10.81 17.59 0.15
N PRO A 126 10.04 16.51 0.41
CA PRO A 126 8.59 16.55 0.37
C PRO A 126 8.06 17.66 1.28
N THR A 127 7.31 18.61 0.73
CA THR A 127 6.92 19.83 1.45
C THR A 127 5.41 20.05 1.39
N ILE A 128 4.81 20.29 2.54
CA ILE A 128 3.40 20.67 2.69
C ILE A 128 3.34 22.14 3.11
N CYS A 129 2.70 22.97 2.28
CA CYS A 129 2.43 24.37 2.60
C CYS A 129 0.99 24.51 3.07
N VAL A 130 0.81 24.83 4.34
CA VAL A 130 -0.50 25.04 4.97
C VAL A 130 -0.80 26.52 5.03
N TYR A 131 -1.92 26.92 4.44
CA TYR A 131 -2.39 28.30 4.51
C TYR A 131 -3.73 28.39 5.23
N ASN A 132 -3.95 29.50 5.91
CA ASN A 132 -5.21 29.72 6.59
C ASN A 132 -6.28 30.21 5.63
N LEU A 133 -7.52 29.85 5.92
CA LEU A 133 -8.66 30.46 5.28
C LEU A 133 -8.62 32.01 5.50
N PHE A 134 -8.87 32.77 4.45
CA PHE A 134 -8.77 34.25 4.43
C PHE A 134 -7.36 34.84 4.56
N GLU A 135 -6.30 34.11 4.31
CA GLU A 135 -4.97 34.68 4.16
C GLU A 135 -4.77 35.25 2.75
N TRP A 136 -4.45 36.54 2.66
CA TRP A 136 -4.32 37.26 1.40
C TRP A 136 -3.09 36.86 0.57
N MET A 137 -2.11 36.24 1.19
CA MET A 137 -0.84 35.95 0.58
C MET A 137 -0.35 34.53 0.87
N ASN A 138 -1.18 33.55 0.49
CA ASN A 138 -0.72 32.17 0.49
C ASN A 138 0.24 31.91 -0.71
N ILE A 139 1.05 30.86 -0.62
CA ILE A 139 1.97 30.47 -1.70
C ILE A 139 1.24 30.33 -3.05
N PRO A 140 0.07 29.66 -3.17
CA PRO A 140 -0.67 29.59 -4.42
C PRO A 140 -1.05 30.96 -4.96
N TYR A 141 -1.51 31.89 -4.12
CA TYR A 141 -1.91 33.22 -4.57
C TYR A 141 -0.71 33.99 -5.16
N LYS A 142 0.44 33.98 -4.52
CA LYS A 142 1.65 34.62 -5.05
C LYS A 142 2.17 33.92 -6.31
N LEU A 143 2.03 32.61 -6.39
CA LEU A 143 2.35 31.84 -7.58
C LEU A 143 1.50 32.27 -8.78
N TYR A 144 0.20 32.57 -8.55
CA TYR A 144 -0.73 33.00 -9.60
C TYR A 144 -0.69 34.51 -9.86
N SER A 145 -0.60 35.35 -8.82
CA SER A 145 -0.78 36.79 -8.96
C SER A 145 0.38 37.52 -9.61
N THR A 146 1.57 36.93 -9.71
CA THR A 146 2.74 37.60 -10.29
C THR A 146 2.80 37.53 -11.80
N GLY A 147 1.79 36.91 -12.47
CA GLY A 147 1.84 36.70 -13.95
C GLY A 147 3.06 35.87 -14.38
N ARG A 148 3.82 35.36 -13.41
CA ARG A 148 5.00 34.55 -13.60
C ARG A 148 4.65 33.06 -13.48
N GLU A 149 3.46 32.68 -13.96
CA GLU A 149 3.16 31.29 -14.24
C GLU A 149 4.33 30.55 -14.90
N ASN A 150 5.14 31.25 -15.70
CA ASN A 150 6.33 30.69 -16.35
C ASN A 150 7.60 30.71 -15.48
N SER A 151 7.64 31.46 -14.36
CA SER A 151 8.81 31.46 -13.46
C SER A 151 8.61 30.61 -12.23
N ILE A 152 7.38 30.31 -11.95
CA ILE A 152 6.93 29.33 -10.96
C ILE A 152 6.07 28.24 -11.63
N LYS A 153 5.89 28.22 -12.89
CA LYS A 153 5.97 26.95 -13.58
C LYS A 153 7.37 26.59 -13.20
N ILE A 154 7.30 26.47 -11.95
CA ILE A 154 8.09 25.55 -11.30
C ILE A 154 9.12 25.02 -12.27
N GLY A 155 9.65 25.84 -13.02
CA GLY A 155 10.42 25.58 -14.21
C GLY A 155 11.49 26.58 -14.46
N GLY A 156 11.63 27.57 -13.63
CA GLY A 156 12.90 28.29 -13.58
C GLY A 156 13.97 27.28 -13.17
N PRO A 157 15.18 27.30 -13.78
CA PRO A 157 16.25 26.35 -13.45
C PRO A 157 16.55 26.22 -11.95
N GLN A 158 16.20 27.22 -11.19
CA GLN A 158 16.39 27.29 -9.73
C GLN A 158 15.25 26.66 -8.90
N TYR A 159 14.12 26.31 -9.52
CA TYR A 159 12.96 25.73 -8.84
C TYR A 159 12.49 24.41 -9.45
N LYS A 160 13.25 23.88 -10.41
CA LYS A 160 13.01 22.55 -10.97
C LYS A 160 13.06 21.52 -9.85
N GLY A 161 11.95 20.76 -9.69
CA GLY A 161 11.87 19.69 -8.69
C GLY A 161 11.31 20.12 -7.35
N GLY A 162 10.50 21.19 -7.30
CA GLY A 162 9.71 21.50 -6.10
C GLY A 162 8.73 20.34 -5.80
N LYS A 163 8.96 19.65 -4.69
CA LYS A 163 8.11 18.55 -4.21
C LYS A 163 7.13 19.14 -3.23
N ILE A 164 6.13 19.87 -3.72
CA ILE A 164 5.25 20.70 -2.89
C ILE A 164 3.79 20.33 -3.13
N VAL A 165 3.06 20.19 -2.04
CA VAL A 165 1.60 20.17 -2.01
C VAL A 165 1.08 21.23 -1.05
N THR A 166 -0.17 21.64 -1.22
CA THR A 166 -0.80 22.64 -0.37
C THR A 166 -1.96 22.03 0.41
N ALA A 167 -2.15 22.50 1.64
CA ALA A 167 -3.31 22.21 2.46
C ALA A 167 -3.93 23.51 2.97
N GLN A 168 -5.24 23.51 3.23
CA GLN A 168 -5.94 24.62 3.83
C GLN A 168 -6.33 24.27 5.26
N LEU A 169 -6.28 25.25 6.16
CA LEU A 169 -6.67 25.08 7.55
C LEU A 169 -7.58 26.22 7.99
N ASP A 170 -8.66 25.91 8.70
CA ASP A 170 -9.52 26.91 9.35
C ASP A 170 -9.07 27.13 10.79
N ARG A 171 -8.13 28.05 10.98
CA ARG A 171 -7.64 28.39 12.34
C ARG A 171 -8.57 29.34 13.11
N ARG A 172 -9.56 29.93 12.44
CA ARG A 172 -10.46 30.92 13.04
C ARG A 172 -11.83 30.34 13.43
N ASN A 173 -12.06 29.05 13.22
CA ASN A 173 -13.35 28.40 13.44
C ASN A 173 -14.51 29.13 12.72
N VAL A 174 -14.27 29.59 11.48
CA VAL A 174 -15.29 30.31 10.70
C VAL A 174 -16.11 29.38 9.80
N CYS A 175 -15.61 28.16 9.55
CA CYS A 175 -16.33 27.18 8.80
C CYS A 175 -17.30 26.37 9.68
N LEU A 176 -18.19 25.64 9.04
CA LEU A 176 -18.95 24.61 9.74
C LEU A 176 -17.97 23.55 10.30
N PRO A 177 -18.23 22.95 11.47
CA PRO A 177 -17.33 21.99 12.10
C PRO A 177 -16.93 20.82 11.18
N SER A 178 -17.85 20.35 10.32
CA SER A 178 -17.57 19.29 9.32
C SER A 178 -16.56 19.72 8.26
N VAL A 179 -16.58 20.99 7.86
CA VAL A 179 -15.65 21.55 6.85
C VAL A 179 -14.28 21.74 7.45
N SER A 180 -14.21 22.32 8.66
CA SER A 180 -12.94 22.47 9.40
C SER A 180 -12.29 21.11 9.68
N ALA A 181 -13.08 20.10 10.07
CA ALA A 181 -12.60 18.73 10.26
C ALA A 181 -12.08 18.11 8.95
N ALA A 182 -12.74 18.34 7.81
CA ALA A 182 -12.30 17.85 6.52
C ALA A 182 -10.97 18.50 6.08
N MET A 183 -10.78 19.80 6.33
CA MET A 183 -9.50 20.48 6.06
C MET A 183 -8.37 19.89 6.91
N PHE A 184 -8.64 19.64 8.18
CA PHE A 184 -7.65 19.03 9.07
C PHE A 184 -7.31 17.59 8.65
N GLU A 185 -8.32 16.80 8.26
CA GLU A 185 -8.12 15.43 7.76
C GLU A 185 -7.31 15.41 6.45
N ASP A 186 -7.51 16.38 5.55
CA ASP A 186 -6.69 16.55 4.35
C ASP A 186 -5.21 16.78 4.71
N LEU A 187 -4.94 17.66 5.69
CA LEU A 187 -3.58 17.89 6.19
C LEU A 187 -2.97 16.62 6.78
N VAL A 188 -3.71 15.89 7.62
CA VAL A 188 -3.28 14.60 8.18
C VAL A 188 -2.96 13.60 7.08
N ASN A 189 -3.80 13.52 6.04
CA ASN A 189 -3.56 12.62 4.91
C ASN A 189 -2.28 12.99 4.15
N LYS A 190 -1.98 14.27 3.96
CA LYS A 190 -0.74 14.72 3.33
C LYS A 190 0.51 14.38 4.17
N ILE A 191 0.42 14.51 5.49
CA ILE A 191 1.50 14.05 6.39
C ILE A 191 1.70 12.54 6.28
N LYS A 192 0.63 11.75 6.23
CA LYS A 192 0.70 10.30 6.01
C LYS A 192 1.37 9.94 4.67
N ILE A 193 1.29 10.80 3.65
CA ILE A 193 2.03 10.58 2.40
C ILE A 193 3.54 10.71 2.63
N ILE A 194 4.01 11.68 3.40
CA ILE A 194 5.44 11.78 3.78
C ILE A 194 5.88 10.51 4.52
N GLN A 195 5.06 10.03 5.46
CA GLN A 195 5.32 8.76 6.16
C GLN A 195 5.37 7.56 5.20
N ALA A 196 4.49 7.52 4.19
CA ALA A 196 4.50 6.48 3.17
C ALA A 196 5.77 6.53 2.29
N ILE A 197 6.23 7.73 1.92
CA ILE A 197 7.49 7.93 1.19
C ILE A 197 8.68 7.37 2.00
N LYS A 198 8.74 7.69 3.31
CA LYS A 198 9.77 7.13 4.20
C LYS A 198 9.70 5.60 4.25
N LYS A 199 8.52 5.03 4.50
CA LYS A 199 8.34 3.58 4.56
C LYS A 199 8.74 2.88 3.26
N LEU A 200 8.50 3.50 2.10
CA LEU A 200 9.00 2.97 0.82
C LEU A 200 10.53 2.95 0.79
N LYS A 201 11.19 4.03 1.21
CA LYS A 201 12.66 4.11 1.27
C LYS A 201 13.29 3.02 2.15
N GLU A 202 12.56 2.56 3.15
CA GLU A 202 12.98 1.52 4.09
C GLU A 202 12.48 0.12 3.69
N SER A 203 11.73 0.02 2.59
CA SER A 203 11.15 -1.26 2.15
C SER A 203 12.17 -2.15 1.49
N ARG A 204 12.15 -3.43 1.89
CA ARG A 204 12.97 -4.52 1.35
C ARG A 204 12.03 -5.64 0.88
N ILE A 205 12.08 -5.97 -0.38
CA ILE A 205 11.22 -6.98 -1.00
C ILE A 205 12.01 -8.27 -1.18
N LEU A 206 11.58 -9.36 -0.55
CA LEU A 206 12.09 -10.70 -0.84
C LEU A 206 11.54 -11.14 -2.19
N VAL A 207 12.42 -11.41 -3.16
CA VAL A 207 12.06 -11.89 -4.49
C VAL A 207 12.61 -13.29 -4.71
N VAL A 208 11.73 -14.29 -4.77
CA VAL A 208 12.11 -15.67 -5.11
C VAL A 208 11.89 -15.87 -6.60
N THR A 209 12.99 -15.91 -7.36
CA THR A 209 12.91 -15.88 -8.81
C THR A 209 13.96 -16.70 -9.52
N SER A 210 13.53 -17.36 -10.62
CA SER A 210 14.41 -17.96 -11.64
C SER A 210 14.51 -17.11 -12.90
N THR A 211 13.74 -16.00 -12.98
CA THR A 211 13.71 -15.21 -14.19
C THR A 211 14.98 -14.37 -14.33
N GLN A 212 15.38 -14.18 -15.57
CA GLN A 212 16.56 -13.40 -15.89
C GLN A 212 16.28 -11.89 -15.77
N TYR A 213 15.06 -11.47 -16.07
CA TYR A 213 14.66 -10.06 -16.10
C TYR A 213 13.69 -9.74 -15.00
N LEU A 214 13.89 -8.58 -14.36
CA LEU A 214 12.98 -8.04 -13.35
C LEU A 214 11.67 -7.59 -14.00
N GLY A 215 10.58 -7.88 -13.31
CA GLY A 215 9.22 -7.69 -13.82
C GLY A 215 8.83 -6.27 -14.10
N GLN A 216 9.09 -5.86 -15.34
CA GLN A 216 8.66 -4.64 -15.84
C GLN A 216 7.47 -4.75 -16.65
N VAL A 217 7.46 -5.73 -17.53
CA VAL A 217 6.42 -5.93 -18.47
C VAL A 217 5.75 -7.22 -18.09
N ASP A 218 4.54 -7.08 -17.59
CA ASP A 218 3.67 -8.16 -17.17
C ASP A 218 3.18 -8.99 -18.35
N TYR A 219 3.77 -8.88 -19.50
CA TYR A 219 3.28 -9.58 -20.67
C TYR A 219 3.79 -11.02 -20.67
N GLN A 220 2.86 -11.92 -20.44
CA GLN A 220 3.10 -13.35 -20.62
C GLN A 220 3.07 -13.67 -22.12
N GLY A 221 4.20 -13.79 -22.74
CA GLY A 221 4.25 -14.35 -24.07
C GLY A 221 5.23 -13.74 -25.04
N ASP A 222 5.83 -12.63 -24.71
CA ASP A 222 6.83 -12.07 -25.59
C ASP A 222 8.23 -12.60 -25.27
N SER A 223 8.48 -13.85 -25.67
CA SER A 223 9.83 -14.42 -25.74
C SER A 223 10.77 -13.66 -26.70
N ASN A 224 10.23 -12.70 -27.46
CA ASN A 224 10.94 -11.93 -28.48
C ASN A 224 11.33 -10.53 -28.03
N ARG A 225 10.95 -10.09 -26.82
CA ARG A 225 11.41 -8.80 -26.30
C ARG A 225 12.89 -8.85 -26.00
N HIS A 226 13.64 -8.05 -26.72
CA HIS A 226 15.05 -7.83 -26.47
C HIS A 226 15.20 -6.73 -25.43
N PHE A 227 15.35 -7.13 -24.16
CA PHE A 227 15.74 -6.19 -23.10
C PHE A 227 17.22 -5.78 -23.29
N PRO A 228 17.56 -4.52 -23.03
CA PRO A 228 18.96 -4.10 -22.94
C PRO A 228 19.74 -4.98 -21.94
N LYS A 229 21.02 -5.23 -22.18
CA LYS A 229 21.84 -6.07 -21.32
C LYS A 229 21.93 -5.58 -19.88
N ASP A 230 21.85 -4.27 -19.69
CA ASP A 230 21.90 -3.59 -18.39
C ASP A 230 20.52 -3.33 -17.77
N TYR A 231 19.46 -3.88 -18.38
CA TYR A 231 18.09 -3.63 -18.01
C TYR A 231 17.80 -3.82 -16.51
N ASN A 232 18.18 -4.95 -15.91
CA ASN A 232 17.96 -5.21 -14.50
C ASN A 232 18.68 -4.20 -13.59
N HIS A 233 19.87 -3.78 -13.99
CA HIS A 233 20.63 -2.77 -13.28
C HIS A 233 19.95 -1.39 -13.37
N THR A 234 19.51 -1.01 -14.56
CA THR A 234 18.77 0.23 -14.77
C THR A 234 17.48 0.27 -13.98
N TYR A 235 16.71 -0.84 -13.99
CA TYR A 235 15.49 -0.95 -13.23
C TYR A 235 15.70 -0.88 -11.71
N THR A 236 16.66 -1.67 -11.19
CA THR A 236 16.97 -1.67 -9.76
C THR A 236 17.47 -0.32 -9.28
N ARG A 237 18.27 0.37 -10.11
CA ARG A 237 18.70 1.74 -9.82
C ARG A 237 17.52 2.70 -9.80
N ALA A 238 16.68 2.69 -10.83
CA ALA A 238 15.50 3.56 -10.90
C ALA A 238 14.58 3.35 -9.69
N LEU A 239 14.36 2.11 -9.28
CA LEU A 239 13.58 1.76 -8.10
C LEU A 239 14.21 2.33 -6.82
N LYS A 240 15.52 2.19 -6.66
CA LYS A 240 16.26 2.72 -5.51
C LYS A 240 16.29 4.23 -5.47
N ASP A 241 16.57 4.86 -6.61
CA ASP A 241 16.73 6.33 -6.70
C ASP A 241 15.38 7.06 -6.56
N SER A 242 14.30 6.52 -7.16
CA SER A 242 12.98 7.17 -7.12
C SER A 242 12.21 6.90 -5.83
N LEU A 243 12.28 5.68 -5.29
CA LEU A 243 11.45 5.23 -4.19
C LEU A 243 12.22 4.68 -2.99
N GLY A 244 13.53 4.50 -3.11
CA GLY A 244 14.39 3.96 -2.05
C GLY A 244 14.25 2.45 -1.81
N VAL A 245 13.35 1.76 -2.51
CA VAL A 245 13.03 0.34 -2.31
C VAL A 245 14.22 -0.55 -2.69
N GLU A 246 14.48 -1.58 -1.88
CA GLU A 246 15.52 -2.57 -2.11
C GLU A 246 14.92 -3.94 -2.48
N LEU A 247 15.49 -4.59 -3.50
CA LEU A 247 15.13 -5.95 -3.89
C LEU A 247 16.17 -6.94 -3.36
N VAL A 248 15.71 -7.92 -2.59
CA VAL A 248 16.53 -9.04 -2.09
C VAL A 248 16.18 -10.28 -2.87
N ARG A 249 16.94 -10.56 -3.93
CA ARG A 249 16.70 -11.71 -4.83
C ARG A 249 17.39 -12.96 -4.32
N ILE A 250 16.60 -14.03 -4.20
CA ILE A 250 17.11 -15.36 -3.87
C ILE A 250 16.76 -16.37 -4.95
N LYS A 251 17.54 -17.43 -5.04
CA LYS A 251 17.31 -18.53 -6.00
C LYS A 251 16.16 -19.43 -5.53
N PRO A 252 15.39 -20.02 -6.44
CA PRO A 252 14.35 -21.00 -6.12
C PRO A 252 14.85 -22.18 -5.28
N GLN A 253 16.09 -22.58 -5.47
CA GLN A 253 16.70 -23.66 -4.70
C GLN A 253 16.72 -23.39 -3.19
N GLU A 254 17.04 -22.16 -2.79
CA GLU A 254 17.04 -21.76 -1.37
C GLU A 254 15.62 -21.78 -0.78
N PHE A 255 14.62 -21.35 -1.55
CA PHE A 255 13.24 -21.47 -1.14
C PHE A 255 12.82 -22.95 -0.97
N TYR A 256 13.20 -23.80 -1.91
CA TYR A 256 12.90 -25.22 -1.86
C TYR A 256 13.54 -25.90 -0.64
N GLU A 257 14.79 -25.59 -0.34
CA GLU A 257 15.49 -26.08 0.85
C GLU A 257 14.79 -25.64 2.13
N ALA A 258 14.35 -24.39 2.20
CA ALA A 258 13.55 -23.89 3.33
C ALA A 258 12.25 -24.67 3.48
N VAL A 259 11.51 -24.94 2.39
CA VAL A 259 10.27 -25.73 2.43
C VAL A 259 10.52 -27.14 2.97
N GLN A 260 11.63 -27.79 2.63
CA GLN A 260 11.97 -29.13 3.13
C GLN A 260 12.22 -29.14 4.65
N GLN A 261 12.66 -28.04 5.22
CA GLN A 261 12.93 -27.89 6.66
C GLN A 261 11.70 -27.51 7.49
N ILE A 262 10.58 -27.19 6.86
CA ILE A 262 9.34 -26.82 7.56
C ILE A 262 8.78 -28.02 8.32
N ASP A 263 8.54 -27.82 9.61
CA ASP A 263 7.87 -28.78 10.50
C ASP A 263 6.46 -29.09 9.98
N ALA A 264 6.19 -30.38 9.77
CA ALA A 264 4.92 -30.83 9.23
C ALA A 264 3.73 -30.49 10.14
N THR A 265 3.92 -30.56 11.47
CA THR A 265 2.87 -30.28 12.46
C THR A 265 2.47 -28.80 12.42
N LYS A 266 3.47 -27.89 12.26
CA LYS A 266 3.18 -26.46 12.10
C LYS A 266 2.41 -26.19 10.81
N ALA A 267 2.79 -26.82 9.71
CA ALA A 267 2.08 -26.68 8.44
C ALA A 267 0.63 -27.20 8.52
N GLN A 268 0.41 -28.34 9.18
CA GLN A 268 -0.92 -28.88 9.43
C GLN A 268 -1.78 -27.93 10.29
N ALA A 269 -1.21 -27.36 11.34
CA ALA A 269 -1.91 -26.40 12.19
C ALA A 269 -2.37 -25.15 11.43
N ILE A 270 -1.51 -24.58 10.57
CA ILE A 270 -1.86 -23.43 9.72
C ILE A 270 -2.94 -23.82 8.71
N ALA A 271 -2.79 -24.97 8.04
CA ALA A 271 -3.76 -25.46 7.07
C ALA A 271 -5.14 -25.65 7.72
N LYS A 272 -5.18 -26.22 8.92
CA LYS A 272 -6.42 -26.39 9.68
C LYS A 272 -7.11 -25.05 9.98
N ILE A 273 -6.35 -24.02 10.38
CA ILE A 273 -6.92 -22.68 10.62
C ILE A 273 -7.58 -22.16 9.35
N TRP A 274 -6.90 -22.24 8.19
CA TRP A 274 -7.46 -21.77 6.92
C TRP A 274 -8.71 -22.54 6.49
N ILE A 275 -8.74 -23.86 6.71
CA ILE A 275 -9.89 -24.72 6.39
C ILE A 275 -11.07 -24.38 7.32
N ASP A 276 -10.82 -24.19 8.60
CA ASP A 276 -11.86 -23.87 9.59
C ASP A 276 -12.43 -22.44 9.39
N GLU A 277 -11.62 -21.48 8.91
CA GLU A 277 -12.04 -20.11 8.60
C GLU A 277 -12.79 -20.00 7.24
N ALA A 278 -12.57 -20.93 6.31
CA ALA A 278 -13.18 -20.89 4.98
C ALA A 278 -14.66 -21.33 5.00
N GLN A 279 -15.45 -20.81 4.05
CA GLN A 279 -16.82 -21.29 3.83
C GLN A 279 -16.88 -22.71 3.24
N GLY A 280 -15.77 -23.22 2.74
CA GLY A 280 -15.64 -24.54 2.16
C GLY A 280 -14.44 -24.69 1.25
N MET A 281 -14.29 -25.89 0.72
CA MET A 281 -13.22 -26.24 -0.24
C MET A 281 -13.84 -26.71 -1.56
N LYS A 282 -13.26 -26.32 -2.69
CA LYS A 282 -13.72 -26.72 -4.02
C LYS A 282 -12.54 -27.17 -4.90
N ASP A 283 -12.68 -28.35 -5.51
CA ASP A 283 -11.71 -28.95 -6.43
C ASP A 283 -10.26 -28.98 -5.89
N THR A 284 -10.09 -29.13 -4.58
CA THR A 284 -8.78 -29.23 -3.92
C THR A 284 -8.85 -30.17 -2.72
N THR A 285 -7.74 -30.44 -2.07
CA THR A 285 -7.63 -31.36 -0.94
C THR A 285 -6.93 -30.70 0.25
N GLU A 286 -7.15 -31.23 1.47
CA GLU A 286 -6.42 -30.83 2.65
C GLU A 286 -4.89 -30.97 2.46
N SER A 287 -4.42 -31.98 1.77
CA SER A 287 -2.99 -32.16 1.45
C SER A 287 -2.43 -31.01 0.64
N GLU A 288 -3.18 -30.46 -0.30
CA GLU A 288 -2.75 -29.27 -1.08
C GLU A 288 -2.77 -28.01 -0.21
N VAL A 289 -3.69 -27.88 0.75
CA VAL A 289 -3.69 -26.77 1.72
C VAL A 289 -2.47 -26.86 2.63
N ILE A 290 -2.12 -28.06 3.12
CA ILE A 290 -0.90 -28.29 3.93
C ILE A 290 0.36 -27.94 3.13
N LYS A 291 0.42 -28.32 1.84
CA LYS A 291 1.52 -27.98 0.95
C LYS A 291 1.67 -26.45 0.79
N THR A 292 0.54 -25.73 0.65
CA THR A 292 0.55 -24.26 0.63
C THR A 292 0.98 -23.66 1.97
N ALA A 293 0.60 -24.25 3.11
CA ALA A 293 1.04 -23.81 4.43
C ALA A 293 2.56 -23.97 4.62
N ARG A 294 3.16 -25.04 4.08
CA ARG A 294 4.63 -25.20 4.05
C ARG A 294 5.29 -24.09 3.24
N SER A 295 4.74 -23.75 2.09
CA SER A 295 5.22 -22.64 1.27
C SER A 295 5.17 -21.32 2.04
N TYR A 296 4.06 -21.02 2.69
CA TYR A 296 3.89 -19.83 3.51
C TYR A 296 4.94 -19.73 4.63
N LEU A 297 5.13 -20.80 5.41
CA LEU A 297 6.11 -20.83 6.50
C LEU A 297 7.55 -20.68 6.01
N ALA A 298 7.88 -21.24 4.83
CA ALA A 298 9.19 -21.05 4.21
C ALA A 298 9.42 -19.59 3.77
N PHE A 299 8.42 -18.95 3.16
CA PHE A 299 8.49 -17.53 2.86
C PHE A 299 8.63 -16.66 4.12
N GLU A 300 7.90 -16.98 5.19
CA GLU A 300 8.01 -16.27 6.47
C GLU A 300 9.42 -16.39 7.07
N GLN A 301 10.00 -17.60 7.05
CA GLN A 301 11.38 -17.85 7.50
C GLN A 301 12.39 -17.06 6.68
N LEU A 302 12.29 -17.10 5.35
CA LEU A 302 13.23 -16.41 4.45
C LEU A 302 13.07 -14.90 4.54
N ARG A 303 11.84 -14.40 4.61
CA ARG A 303 11.56 -12.98 4.82
C ARG A 303 12.24 -12.45 6.10
N ASN A 304 12.13 -13.21 7.19
CA ASN A 304 12.77 -12.85 8.46
C ASN A 304 14.31 -12.96 8.37
N LYS A 305 14.84 -14.03 7.75
CA LYS A 305 16.29 -14.20 7.53
C LYS A 305 16.91 -13.00 6.81
N TYR A 306 16.23 -12.47 5.82
CA TYR A 306 16.72 -11.36 4.99
C TYR A 306 16.21 -9.99 5.43
N ASN A 307 15.49 -9.91 6.54
CA ASN A 307 14.89 -8.67 7.06
C ASN A 307 14.08 -7.93 5.97
N CYS A 308 13.18 -8.67 5.30
CA CYS A 308 12.29 -8.13 4.27
C CYS A 308 10.90 -7.89 4.84
N ASN A 309 10.20 -6.86 4.36
CA ASN A 309 8.84 -6.53 4.78
C ASN A 309 7.77 -6.81 3.71
N ALA A 310 8.17 -7.34 2.56
CA ALA A 310 7.29 -7.77 1.48
C ALA A 310 7.82 -9.03 0.79
N VAL A 311 6.95 -9.74 0.08
CA VAL A 311 7.27 -10.98 -0.62
C VAL A 311 6.75 -10.94 -2.06
N SER A 312 7.62 -11.15 -3.02
CA SER A 312 7.29 -11.30 -4.44
C SER A 312 7.86 -12.62 -4.97
N THR A 313 7.08 -13.34 -5.75
CA THR A 313 7.52 -14.60 -6.33
C THR A 313 6.80 -14.88 -7.63
N HIS A 314 7.37 -15.72 -8.48
CA HIS A 314 6.72 -16.24 -9.66
C HIS A 314 6.45 -17.73 -9.53
N MET A 315 5.27 -18.18 -9.95
CA MET A 315 4.88 -19.58 -9.82
C MET A 315 5.92 -20.57 -10.41
N ARG A 316 6.53 -20.23 -11.54
CA ARG A 316 7.56 -21.07 -12.18
C ARG A 316 8.85 -21.17 -11.36
N SER A 317 9.09 -20.20 -10.49
CA SER A 317 10.25 -20.18 -9.62
C SER A 317 10.09 -21.06 -8.38
N LEU A 318 8.89 -21.58 -8.12
CA LEU A 318 8.58 -22.38 -6.92
C LEU A 318 8.68 -23.89 -7.14
N THR A 319 9.22 -24.33 -8.27
CA THR A 319 9.45 -25.73 -8.58
C THR A 319 10.89 -26.10 -8.31
N GLY A 320 11.17 -26.77 -7.19
CA GLY A 320 12.55 -27.15 -6.82
C GLY A 320 13.21 -28.14 -7.78
N SER A 321 12.42 -28.98 -8.45
CA SER A 321 12.89 -29.95 -9.46
C SER A 321 12.75 -29.46 -10.91
N GLY A 322 12.18 -28.26 -11.11
CA GLY A 322 11.73 -27.80 -12.42
C GLY A 322 10.44 -28.48 -12.92
N ARG A 323 9.86 -29.40 -12.12
CA ARG A 323 8.61 -30.08 -12.42
C ARG A 323 7.45 -29.33 -11.78
N VAL A 324 6.39 -29.13 -12.54
CA VAL A 324 5.17 -28.45 -12.04
C VAL A 324 4.49 -29.23 -10.91
N GLU A 325 4.68 -30.55 -10.89
CA GLU A 325 4.16 -31.44 -9.85
C GLU A 325 4.71 -31.15 -8.45
N ASP A 326 5.93 -30.60 -8.40
CA ASP A 326 6.65 -30.27 -7.15
C ASP A 326 6.47 -28.80 -6.76
N MET A 327 5.58 -28.08 -7.42
CA MET A 327 5.35 -26.68 -7.14
C MET A 327 4.70 -26.47 -5.77
N PHE A 328 5.31 -25.59 -4.97
CA PHE A 328 4.80 -25.13 -3.71
C PHE A 328 4.06 -23.80 -3.89
N TRP A 329 2.84 -23.88 -4.39
CA TRP A 329 2.01 -22.72 -4.67
C TRP A 329 1.75 -21.90 -3.40
N PRO A 330 1.98 -20.58 -3.39
CA PRO A 330 1.84 -19.77 -2.17
C PRO A 330 0.41 -19.29 -1.88
N GLY A 331 -0.53 -19.42 -2.78
CA GLY A 331 -1.92 -18.96 -2.79
C GLY A 331 -2.50 -18.42 -1.48
N LEU A 332 -2.99 -19.30 -0.58
CA LEU A 332 -3.50 -18.91 0.73
C LEU A 332 -2.44 -18.25 1.61
N GLY A 333 -1.16 -18.55 1.41
CA GLY A 333 -0.07 -17.91 2.15
C GLY A 333 0.07 -16.43 1.82
N LEU A 334 -0.18 -16.03 0.56
CA LEU A 334 -0.19 -14.61 0.18
C LEU A 334 -1.35 -13.86 0.84
N MET A 335 -2.53 -14.49 0.90
CA MET A 335 -3.69 -13.99 1.66
C MET A 335 -3.33 -13.80 3.16
N GLU A 336 -2.67 -14.80 3.76
CA GLU A 336 -2.28 -14.74 5.18
C GLU A 336 -1.24 -13.64 5.45
N PHE A 337 -0.28 -13.41 4.56
CA PHE A 337 0.64 -12.28 4.65
C PHE A 337 -0.12 -10.95 4.61
N GLN A 338 -1.02 -10.76 3.64
CA GLN A 338 -1.82 -9.55 3.52
C GLN A 338 -2.74 -9.33 4.73
N LYS A 339 -3.31 -10.40 5.29
CA LYS A 339 -4.09 -10.37 6.54
C LYS A 339 -3.25 -9.83 7.71
N LYS A 340 -1.95 -10.09 7.72
CA LYS A 340 -0.97 -9.60 8.71
C LYS A 340 -0.36 -8.23 8.34
N GLY A 341 -0.82 -7.57 7.26
CA GLY A 341 -0.29 -6.30 6.79
C GLY A 341 1.01 -6.38 5.99
N ILE A 342 1.51 -7.59 5.72
CA ILE A 342 2.69 -7.83 4.89
C ILE A 342 2.24 -7.96 3.45
N GLN A 343 2.74 -7.09 2.56
CA GLN A 343 2.35 -7.17 1.16
C GLN A 343 3.03 -8.35 0.48
N ALA A 344 2.24 -9.13 -0.26
CA ALA A 344 2.72 -10.35 -0.92
C ALA A 344 1.99 -10.58 -2.24
N ILE A 345 2.73 -10.89 -3.30
CA ILE A 345 2.18 -11.17 -4.64
C ILE A 345 2.80 -12.44 -5.25
N CYS A 346 2.04 -13.11 -6.12
CA CYS A 346 2.47 -14.35 -6.78
C CYS A 346 3.01 -14.17 -8.19
N GLN A 347 3.16 -12.93 -8.62
CA GLN A 347 3.83 -12.56 -9.86
C GLN A 347 5.00 -11.66 -9.46
N GLU A 348 6.20 -11.94 -9.95
CA GLU A 348 7.39 -11.15 -9.63
C GLU A 348 7.46 -9.86 -10.44
N TYR A 349 6.38 -9.07 -10.37
CA TYR A 349 6.28 -7.76 -11.01
C TYR A 349 6.48 -6.68 -9.95
N GLU A 350 7.69 -6.18 -9.85
CA GLU A 350 8.08 -5.26 -8.80
C GLU A 350 7.32 -3.93 -8.87
N ASN A 351 6.92 -3.47 -10.05
CA ASN A 351 6.02 -2.32 -10.21
C ASN A 351 4.70 -2.53 -9.45
N ILE A 352 4.13 -3.75 -9.52
CA ILE A 352 2.92 -4.10 -8.78
C ILE A 352 3.21 -4.22 -7.28
N MET A 353 4.33 -4.84 -6.89
CA MET A 353 4.68 -4.93 -5.47
C MET A 353 4.84 -3.56 -4.84
N VAL A 354 5.52 -2.63 -5.54
CA VAL A 354 5.64 -1.23 -5.09
C VAL A 354 4.27 -0.55 -5.00
N THR A 355 3.38 -0.81 -5.96
CA THR A 355 2.00 -0.31 -5.92
C THR A 355 1.25 -0.83 -4.69
N HIS A 356 1.37 -2.14 -4.37
CA HIS A 356 0.79 -2.72 -3.17
C HIS A 356 1.34 -2.11 -1.88
N LEU A 357 2.67 -1.96 -1.79
CA LEU A 357 3.32 -1.31 -0.65
C LEU A 357 2.82 0.12 -0.46
N LEU A 358 2.84 0.92 -1.53
CA LEU A 358 2.37 2.30 -1.48
C LEU A 358 0.88 2.37 -1.10
N GLY A 359 0.02 1.56 -1.71
CA GLY A 359 -1.40 1.50 -1.38
C GLY A 359 -1.63 1.19 0.10
N TYR A 360 -0.91 0.21 0.63
CA TYR A 360 -0.98 -0.14 2.04
C TYR A 360 -0.47 0.98 2.96
N TYR A 361 0.65 1.62 2.63
CA TYR A 361 1.20 2.71 3.43
C TYR A 361 0.33 3.96 3.43
N LEU A 362 -0.36 4.24 2.33
CA LEU A 362 -1.29 5.35 2.22
C LEU A 362 -2.63 5.10 2.95
N THR A 363 -3.06 3.85 3.10
CA THR A 363 -4.45 3.56 3.49
C THR A 363 -4.59 2.54 4.61
N GLY A 364 -3.56 1.73 4.88
CA GLY A 364 -3.67 0.52 5.71
C GLY A 364 -4.44 -0.63 5.05
N ARG A 365 -4.85 -0.47 3.78
CA ARG A 365 -5.68 -1.44 3.04
C ARG A 365 -4.82 -2.28 2.12
N PRO A 366 -4.84 -3.60 2.20
CA PRO A 366 -4.18 -4.45 1.21
C PRO A 366 -4.91 -4.36 -0.13
N SER A 367 -4.15 -4.41 -1.22
CA SER A 367 -4.67 -4.37 -2.58
C SER A 367 -4.83 -5.78 -3.16
N MET A 368 -5.77 -5.96 -4.07
CA MET A 368 -5.86 -7.14 -4.92
C MET A 368 -4.94 -6.96 -6.13
N LEU A 369 -4.08 -7.92 -6.39
CA LEU A 369 -3.42 -8.07 -7.69
C LEU A 369 -4.40 -8.65 -8.70
N GLY A 370 -4.41 -8.17 -9.94
CA GLY A 370 -5.20 -8.81 -11.00
C GLY A 370 -4.79 -8.44 -12.40
N ASP A 371 -5.06 -9.37 -13.33
CA ASP A 371 -5.05 -9.12 -14.77
C ASP A 371 -6.22 -8.22 -15.12
N LEU A 372 -5.95 -7.09 -15.77
CA LEU A 372 -6.96 -6.13 -16.16
C LEU A 372 -7.66 -6.57 -17.45
N MET A 373 -8.98 -6.67 -17.38
CA MET A 373 -9.87 -6.79 -18.53
C MET A 373 -10.78 -5.58 -18.59
N ILE A 374 -11.09 -5.12 -19.79
CA ILE A 374 -11.93 -3.94 -20.04
C ILE A 374 -13.13 -4.35 -20.86
N ASP A 375 -14.32 -4.18 -20.32
CA ASP A 375 -15.60 -4.43 -20.98
C ASP A 375 -16.28 -3.10 -21.30
N THR A 376 -16.21 -2.71 -22.55
CA THR A 376 -16.79 -1.45 -23.03
C THR A 376 -18.31 -1.50 -23.20
N PHE A 377 -18.92 -2.68 -23.24
CA PHE A 377 -20.38 -2.84 -23.33
C PHE A 377 -21.07 -2.61 -22.00
N ASN A 378 -20.50 -3.17 -20.92
CA ASN A 378 -21.05 -3.02 -19.58
C ASN A 378 -20.45 -1.83 -18.82
N ASN A 379 -19.51 -1.08 -19.42
CA ASN A 379 -18.74 -0.03 -18.76
C ASN A 379 -18.08 -0.54 -17.47
N THR A 380 -17.37 -1.67 -17.56
CA THR A 380 -16.68 -2.25 -16.42
C THR A 380 -15.22 -2.51 -16.71
N THR A 381 -14.40 -2.45 -15.68
CA THR A 381 -13.09 -3.08 -15.65
C THR A 381 -13.10 -4.24 -14.67
N ILE A 382 -12.33 -5.28 -14.94
CA ILE A 382 -12.31 -6.48 -14.12
C ILE A 382 -10.86 -6.82 -13.82
N LEU A 383 -10.51 -6.95 -12.54
CA LEU A 383 -9.27 -7.57 -12.13
C LEU A 383 -9.54 -9.03 -11.78
N THR A 384 -8.77 -9.95 -12.36
CA THR A 384 -8.91 -11.38 -12.11
C THR A 384 -7.60 -11.99 -11.67
N HIS A 385 -7.59 -12.72 -10.53
CA HIS A 385 -6.41 -13.42 -10.03
C HIS A 385 -6.74 -14.59 -9.11
N CYS A 386 -5.75 -15.44 -8.83
CA CYS A 386 -5.94 -16.65 -8.01
C CYS A 386 -5.88 -16.40 -6.51
N GLY A 387 -5.41 -15.24 -6.08
CA GLY A 387 -5.34 -14.82 -4.68
C GLY A 387 -5.91 -13.42 -4.50
N ALA A 388 -6.50 -13.18 -3.34
CA ALA A 388 -7.02 -11.88 -2.97
C ALA A 388 -6.93 -11.69 -1.46
N PRO A 389 -6.80 -10.43 -0.97
CA PRO A 389 -6.92 -10.15 0.45
C PRO A 389 -8.36 -10.37 0.93
N ILE A 390 -8.49 -10.95 2.12
CA ILE A 390 -9.80 -11.14 2.78
C ILE A 390 -10.14 -10.01 3.74
N ASN A 391 -9.21 -9.07 3.97
CA ASN A 391 -9.38 -7.88 4.80
C ASN A 391 -9.14 -6.58 4.00
N PRO A 392 -9.84 -6.37 2.86
CA PRO A 392 -9.56 -5.27 1.95
C PRO A 392 -9.85 -3.88 2.53
N TYR A 393 -10.50 -3.82 3.70
CA TYR A 393 -10.74 -2.56 4.44
C TYR A 393 -9.55 -2.14 5.31
N GLY A 394 -8.57 -3.02 5.53
CA GLY A 394 -7.40 -2.76 6.36
C GLY A 394 -7.65 -2.86 7.87
N ASP A 395 -8.85 -3.23 8.28
CA ASP A 395 -9.27 -3.46 9.66
C ASP A 395 -9.64 -4.94 9.90
N ASP A 396 -10.28 -5.24 11.01
CA ASP A 396 -10.70 -6.60 11.37
C ASP A 396 -11.89 -7.14 10.55
N ARG A 397 -12.50 -6.30 9.70
CA ARG A 397 -13.57 -6.74 8.79
C ARG A 397 -13.01 -7.66 7.72
N ARG A 398 -13.57 -8.85 7.63
CA ARG A 398 -13.14 -9.87 6.67
C ARG A 398 -14.26 -10.20 5.71
N ILE A 399 -13.88 -10.45 4.47
CA ILE A 399 -14.78 -11.00 3.46
C ILE A 399 -14.67 -12.52 3.53
N PRO A 400 -15.79 -13.25 3.54
CA PRO A 400 -15.77 -14.70 3.47
C PRO A 400 -15.08 -15.21 2.21
N TYR A 401 -14.42 -16.36 2.31
CA TYR A 401 -13.71 -16.96 1.19
C TYR A 401 -13.95 -18.46 1.07
N ILE A 402 -13.77 -18.97 -0.15
CA ILE A 402 -13.74 -20.40 -0.46
C ILE A 402 -12.32 -20.78 -0.84
N ILE A 403 -11.81 -21.87 -0.31
CA ILE A 403 -10.55 -22.46 -0.76
C ILE A 403 -10.81 -23.20 -2.06
N TRP A 404 -10.15 -22.78 -3.14
CA TRP A 404 -10.32 -23.43 -4.43
C TRP A 404 -8.96 -23.83 -5.02
N SER A 405 -8.95 -24.89 -5.87
CA SER A 405 -7.74 -25.24 -6.63
C SER A 405 -7.30 -24.08 -7.53
N HIS A 406 -6.01 -24.02 -7.83
CA HIS A 406 -5.50 -23.01 -8.75
C HIS A 406 -6.19 -23.11 -10.12
N ALA A 407 -6.55 -21.97 -10.73
CA ALA A 407 -7.33 -21.93 -11.96
C ALA A 407 -6.66 -22.60 -13.15
N GLN A 408 -5.33 -22.63 -13.19
CA GLN A 408 -4.58 -23.30 -14.27
C GLN A 408 -4.46 -24.82 -14.07
N SER A 409 -4.89 -25.34 -12.92
CA SER A 409 -4.83 -26.76 -12.61
C SER A 409 -5.57 -27.65 -13.64
N PRO A 410 -6.79 -27.33 -14.11
CA PRO A 410 -7.49 -28.17 -15.09
C PRO A 410 -7.18 -27.86 -16.56
N VAL A 411 -6.66 -26.67 -16.90
CA VAL A 411 -6.83 -26.10 -18.25
C VAL A 411 -5.63 -26.33 -19.19
N ARG A 412 -4.42 -26.53 -18.69
CA ARG A 412 -3.22 -26.53 -19.55
C ARG A 412 -2.28 -27.72 -19.43
N GLY A 413 -2.65 -28.77 -18.72
CA GLY A 413 -1.76 -29.92 -18.51
C GLY A 413 -0.47 -29.59 -17.75
N THR A 414 -0.36 -28.37 -17.22
CA THR A 414 0.80 -27.88 -16.48
C THR A 414 0.70 -28.16 -14.99
N LEU A 415 -0.51 -28.33 -14.48
CA LEU A 415 -0.79 -28.73 -13.10
C LEU A 415 -1.74 -29.92 -13.10
N LYS A 416 -1.58 -30.82 -12.12
CA LYS A 416 -2.58 -31.87 -11.92
C LYS A 416 -3.92 -31.22 -11.53
N PRO A 417 -5.07 -31.76 -11.98
CA PRO A 417 -6.37 -31.32 -11.51
C PRO A 417 -6.40 -31.30 -9.97
N GLY A 418 -6.90 -30.22 -9.37
CA GLY A 418 -6.95 -30.07 -7.94
C GLY A 418 -5.69 -29.53 -7.26
N SER A 419 -4.60 -29.30 -7.99
CA SER A 419 -3.34 -28.79 -7.43
C SER A 419 -3.41 -27.31 -7.13
N GLY A 420 -2.61 -26.93 -6.14
CA GLY A 420 -2.52 -25.54 -5.64
C GLY A 420 -3.79 -25.10 -4.92
N THR A 421 -3.69 -24.02 -4.19
CA THR A 421 -4.83 -23.45 -3.48
C THR A 421 -4.84 -21.94 -3.62
N GLY A 422 -6.03 -21.34 -3.66
CA GLY A 422 -6.26 -19.91 -3.66
C GLY A 422 -7.51 -19.58 -2.88
N ALA A 423 -7.64 -18.32 -2.47
CA ALA A 423 -8.86 -17.82 -1.89
C ALA A 423 -9.74 -17.22 -2.99
N GLN A 424 -10.93 -17.77 -3.18
CA GLN A 424 -11.98 -17.09 -3.93
C GLN A 424 -12.72 -16.16 -2.99
N VAL A 425 -12.75 -14.90 -3.36
CA VAL A 425 -13.40 -13.83 -2.60
C VAL A 425 -14.40 -13.13 -3.52
N ASN A 426 -15.61 -12.88 -2.99
CA ASN A 426 -16.60 -12.04 -3.66
C ASN A 426 -16.63 -10.68 -2.95
N TYR A 427 -16.17 -9.65 -3.65
CA TYR A 427 -16.15 -8.29 -3.10
C TYR A 427 -17.57 -7.74 -2.92
N PRO A 428 -17.84 -7.01 -1.83
CA PRO A 428 -19.11 -6.31 -1.65
C PRO A 428 -19.37 -5.34 -2.80
N VAL A 429 -20.63 -5.21 -3.20
CA VAL A 429 -21.08 -4.29 -4.26
C VAL A 429 -21.25 -2.89 -3.70
N GLY A 430 -20.94 -1.86 -4.50
CA GLY A 430 -21.14 -0.46 -4.14
C GLY A 430 -19.95 0.18 -3.41
N GLU A 431 -18.83 -0.51 -3.31
CA GLU A 431 -17.61 0.04 -2.70
C GLU A 431 -16.80 0.83 -3.72
N SER A 432 -16.37 2.04 -3.35
CA SER A 432 -15.38 2.78 -4.15
C SER A 432 -14.10 2.00 -4.27
N VAL A 433 -13.47 2.02 -5.44
CA VAL A 433 -12.21 1.33 -5.69
C VAL A 433 -11.34 2.12 -6.66
N THR A 434 -10.04 2.08 -6.43
CA THR A 434 -9.01 2.58 -7.35
C THR A 434 -8.26 1.42 -7.96
N ILE A 435 -8.24 1.36 -9.29
CA ILE A 435 -7.41 0.44 -10.06
C ILE A 435 -6.19 1.22 -10.55
N TRP A 436 -4.98 0.76 -10.22
CA TRP A 436 -3.80 1.58 -10.45
C TRP A 436 -2.49 0.79 -10.49
N LYS A 437 -1.43 1.46 -10.96
CA LYS A 437 -0.08 0.91 -11.00
C LYS A 437 0.97 2.00 -11.07
N VAL A 438 2.07 1.81 -10.34
CA VAL A 438 3.30 2.62 -10.44
C VAL A 438 4.19 2.05 -11.52
N TYR A 439 4.64 2.88 -12.45
CA TYR A 439 5.57 2.54 -13.52
C TYR A 439 6.92 3.20 -13.25
N VAL A 440 7.79 2.47 -12.58
CA VAL A 440 9.05 3.04 -12.04
C VAL A 440 9.95 3.63 -13.12
N LEU A 441 10.14 2.93 -14.24
CA LEU A 441 11.02 3.42 -15.32
C LEU A 441 10.43 4.60 -16.11
N HIS A 442 9.10 4.68 -16.16
CA HIS A 442 8.43 5.81 -16.82
C HIS A 442 8.32 7.02 -15.91
N GLY A 443 8.43 6.84 -14.59
CA GLY A 443 8.14 7.90 -13.64
C GLY A 443 6.66 8.25 -13.59
N GLU A 444 5.78 7.30 -13.87
CA GLU A 444 4.34 7.50 -14.04
C GLU A 444 3.51 6.63 -13.08
N ILE A 445 2.30 7.08 -12.80
CA ILE A 445 1.28 6.32 -12.08
C ILE A 445 -0.01 6.34 -12.91
N GLY A 446 -0.39 5.19 -13.46
CA GLY A 446 -1.67 5.02 -14.15
C GLY A 446 -2.76 4.69 -13.15
N LEU A 447 -3.94 5.32 -13.27
CA LEU A 447 -5.09 5.00 -12.43
C LEU A 447 -6.43 5.32 -13.09
N HIS A 448 -7.45 4.57 -12.67
CA HIS A 448 -8.86 4.92 -12.82
C HIS A 448 -9.63 4.53 -11.56
N THR A 449 -10.80 5.11 -11.39
CA THR A 449 -11.65 4.85 -10.23
C THR A 449 -13.04 4.39 -10.67
N GLY A 450 -13.74 3.71 -9.78
CA GLY A 450 -15.09 3.27 -10.01
C GLY A 450 -15.69 2.68 -8.74
N GLU A 451 -16.76 1.89 -8.94
CA GLU A 451 -17.52 1.27 -7.88
C GLU A 451 -17.64 -0.24 -8.13
N THR A 452 -17.47 -1.06 -7.11
CA THR A 452 -17.57 -2.50 -7.23
C THR A 452 -18.98 -2.92 -7.68
N ALA A 453 -19.03 -3.89 -8.60
CA ALA A 453 -20.27 -4.39 -9.19
C ALA A 453 -20.41 -5.91 -9.03
N ASP A 454 -21.66 -6.40 -9.08
CA ASP A 454 -21.94 -7.82 -9.05
C ASP A 454 -21.61 -8.49 -10.38
N GLY A 455 -20.51 -9.24 -10.43
CA GLY A 455 -20.09 -9.97 -11.62
C GLY A 455 -21.04 -11.11 -12.01
N HIS A 456 -21.74 -11.73 -11.06
CA HIS A 456 -22.68 -12.82 -11.37
C HIS A 456 -23.93 -12.32 -12.11
N SER A 457 -24.32 -11.08 -11.88
CA SER A 457 -25.43 -10.46 -12.63
C SER A 457 -25.05 -10.05 -14.06
N LEU A 458 -23.76 -9.83 -14.30
CA LEU A 458 -23.26 -9.34 -15.60
C LEU A 458 -22.74 -10.46 -16.51
N TYR A 459 -22.16 -11.53 -15.94
CA TYR A 459 -21.41 -12.54 -16.68
C TYR A 459 -21.89 -13.96 -16.37
N ARG A 460 -22.20 -14.74 -17.42
CA ARG A 460 -22.56 -16.16 -17.27
C ARG A 460 -21.34 -16.97 -16.83
N ASN A 461 -21.57 -17.96 -15.98
CA ASN A 461 -20.51 -18.85 -15.46
C ASN A 461 -19.31 -18.10 -14.83
N PHE A 462 -19.60 -16.96 -14.20
CA PHE A 462 -18.60 -16.03 -13.71
C PHE A 462 -17.49 -16.70 -12.88
N ASP A 463 -17.84 -17.62 -11.99
CA ASP A 463 -16.86 -18.32 -11.16
C ASP A 463 -15.91 -19.22 -11.95
N ALA A 464 -16.37 -19.78 -13.06
CA ALA A 464 -15.58 -20.71 -13.88
C ALA A 464 -14.67 -20.01 -14.90
N ILE A 465 -14.90 -18.72 -15.17
CA ILE A 465 -14.13 -17.96 -16.15
C ILE A 465 -12.83 -17.45 -15.50
N MET A 466 -11.68 -17.63 -16.16
CA MET A 466 -10.39 -17.11 -15.74
C MET A 466 -9.96 -17.54 -14.32
N CYS A 467 -9.26 -16.68 -13.58
CA CYS A 467 -8.84 -16.93 -12.21
C CYS A 467 -10.01 -16.89 -11.20
N ARG A 468 -9.79 -17.40 -10.01
CA ARG A 468 -10.85 -17.65 -9.01
C ARG A 468 -11.49 -16.39 -8.47
N THR A 469 -10.70 -15.40 -8.08
CA THR A 469 -11.23 -14.11 -7.62
C THR A 469 -11.29 -13.11 -8.77
N LYS A 470 -12.39 -12.37 -8.83
CA LYS A 470 -12.61 -11.28 -9.78
C LYS A 470 -13.19 -10.08 -9.06
N LEU A 471 -12.54 -8.95 -9.21
CA LEU A 471 -13.02 -7.65 -8.76
C LEU A 471 -13.59 -6.92 -9.97
N VAL A 472 -14.91 -6.87 -10.07
CA VAL A 472 -15.61 -6.16 -11.13
C VAL A 472 -15.87 -4.73 -10.68
N VAL A 473 -15.51 -3.76 -11.51
CA VAL A 473 -15.60 -2.33 -11.21
C VAL A 473 -16.37 -1.63 -12.31
N ARG A 474 -17.50 -1.03 -11.97
CA ARG A 474 -18.23 -0.13 -12.85
C ARG A 474 -17.49 1.19 -12.93
N VAL A 475 -17.19 1.63 -14.13
CA VAL A 475 -16.47 2.87 -14.43
C VAL A 475 -17.30 3.81 -15.28
N ASP A 476 -16.95 5.08 -15.28
CA ASP A 476 -17.70 6.08 -16.06
C ASP A 476 -17.54 5.88 -17.58
N ASN A 477 -16.32 5.50 -18.01
CA ASN A 477 -16.01 5.35 -19.45
C ASN A 477 -14.91 4.30 -19.70
N ALA A 478 -15.32 3.04 -19.84
CA ALA A 478 -14.42 1.94 -20.15
C ALA A 478 -13.72 2.09 -21.50
N SER A 479 -14.38 2.69 -22.50
CA SER A 479 -13.78 2.92 -23.82
C SER A 479 -12.62 3.91 -23.75
N ARG A 480 -12.66 4.87 -22.83
CA ARG A 480 -11.56 5.81 -22.61
C ARG A 480 -10.37 5.13 -21.94
N ILE A 481 -10.63 4.34 -20.90
CA ILE A 481 -9.61 3.51 -20.25
C ILE A 481 -8.95 2.60 -21.29
N GLN A 482 -9.71 1.97 -22.17
CA GLN A 482 -9.18 1.12 -23.24
C GLN A 482 -8.23 1.86 -24.18
N LYS A 483 -8.50 3.13 -24.48
CA LYS A 483 -7.60 3.93 -25.35
C LYS A 483 -6.26 4.24 -24.70
N HIS A 484 -6.22 4.38 -23.39
CA HIS A 484 -4.98 4.62 -22.65
C HIS A 484 -4.25 3.31 -22.27
N PHE A 485 -4.91 2.17 -22.47
CA PHE A 485 -4.35 0.89 -22.10
C PHE A 485 -3.51 0.30 -23.23
N SER A 486 -2.20 0.21 -23.01
CA SER A 486 -1.26 -0.49 -23.88
C SER A 486 -0.66 -1.67 -23.09
N PRO A 487 -1.10 -2.93 -23.36
CA PRO A 487 -0.53 -4.10 -22.68
C PRO A 487 0.96 -4.25 -22.88
N ASP A 488 1.46 -3.85 -24.06
CA ASP A 488 2.87 -3.97 -24.42
C ASP A 488 3.76 -2.98 -23.65
N GLU A 489 3.22 -1.83 -23.28
CA GLU A 489 3.95 -0.78 -22.60
C GLU A 489 3.75 -0.86 -21.08
N TYR A 490 2.51 -1.04 -20.66
CA TYR A 490 2.12 -0.96 -19.25
C TYR A 490 1.85 -2.31 -18.60
N GLY A 491 1.81 -3.41 -19.38
CA GLY A 491 1.43 -4.73 -18.90
C GLY A 491 -0.05 -4.82 -18.48
N ILE A 492 -0.51 -6.04 -18.24
CA ILE A 492 -1.93 -6.29 -17.90
C ILE A 492 -2.24 -6.24 -16.41
N HIS A 493 -1.24 -6.42 -15.55
CA HIS A 493 -1.45 -6.46 -14.11
C HIS A 493 -1.67 -5.08 -13.50
N ARG A 494 -2.63 -5.00 -12.59
CA ARG A 494 -2.97 -3.80 -11.80
C ARG A 494 -3.20 -4.17 -10.35
N ALA A 495 -3.15 -3.18 -9.48
CA ALA A 495 -3.60 -3.27 -8.10
C ALA A 495 -5.01 -2.67 -7.98
N GLY A 496 -5.92 -3.38 -7.32
CA GLY A 496 -7.24 -2.88 -6.94
C GLY A 496 -7.27 -2.61 -5.44
N THR A 497 -7.44 -1.36 -5.05
CA THR A 497 -7.48 -0.93 -3.65
C THR A 497 -8.85 -0.31 -3.34
N LEU A 498 -9.54 -0.79 -2.30
CA LEU A 498 -10.83 -0.19 -1.91
C LEU A 498 -10.63 1.26 -1.43
N GLY A 499 -11.48 2.14 -1.94
CA GLY A 499 -11.48 3.58 -1.72
C GLY A 499 -11.06 4.37 -2.96
N ASP A 500 -11.46 5.63 -2.99
CA ASP A 500 -10.94 6.60 -3.97
C ASP A 500 -9.60 7.17 -3.46
N LEU A 501 -8.52 6.79 -4.12
CA LEU A 501 -7.16 7.21 -3.79
C LEU A 501 -6.64 8.32 -4.71
N ARG A 502 -7.43 8.80 -5.66
CA ARG A 502 -7.01 9.74 -6.70
C ARG A 502 -6.30 10.96 -6.13
N ALA A 503 -6.89 11.61 -5.13
CA ALA A 503 -6.28 12.79 -4.51
C ALA A 503 -4.94 12.46 -3.83
N ARG A 504 -4.87 11.35 -3.07
CA ARG A 504 -3.64 10.92 -2.39
C ARG A 504 -2.53 10.53 -3.37
N ILE A 505 -2.89 9.89 -4.49
CA ILE A 505 -1.94 9.51 -5.54
C ILE A 505 -1.39 10.77 -6.24
N ARG A 506 -2.25 11.76 -6.53
CA ARG A 506 -1.79 13.06 -7.07
C ARG A 506 -0.82 13.77 -6.13
N ASP A 507 -1.14 13.83 -4.84
CA ASP A 507 -0.27 14.44 -3.84
C ASP A 507 1.05 13.66 -3.69
N PHE A 508 1.01 12.32 -3.68
CA PHE A 508 2.21 11.49 -3.67
C PHE A 508 3.08 11.76 -4.90
N ALA A 509 2.48 11.80 -6.09
CA ALA A 509 3.18 12.07 -7.34
C ALA A 509 3.84 13.46 -7.31
N ALA A 510 3.12 14.49 -6.86
CA ALA A 510 3.66 15.83 -6.70
C ALA A 510 4.85 15.89 -5.72
N LEU A 511 4.81 15.10 -4.62
CA LEU A 511 5.89 15.05 -3.63
C LEU A 511 7.08 14.19 -4.05
N THR A 512 6.93 13.31 -5.04
CA THR A 512 7.99 12.38 -5.49
C THR A 512 8.51 12.69 -6.89
N GLY A 513 7.78 13.48 -7.67
CA GLY A 513 8.13 13.83 -9.06
C GLY A 513 7.62 12.81 -10.09
N PHE A 514 6.69 11.94 -9.70
CA PHE A 514 5.97 11.09 -10.66
C PHE A 514 4.90 11.90 -11.40
N GLU A 515 4.56 11.46 -12.60
CA GLU A 515 3.40 11.97 -13.35
C GLU A 515 2.19 11.06 -13.12
N VAL A 516 0.98 11.63 -13.17
CA VAL A 516 -0.26 10.85 -12.99
C VAL A 516 -1.02 10.80 -14.31
N MET A 517 -1.23 9.58 -14.80
CA MET A 517 -2.08 9.29 -15.94
C MET A 517 -3.46 8.82 -15.44
N GLU A 518 -4.46 9.69 -15.55
CA GLU A 518 -5.83 9.34 -15.23
C GLU A 518 -6.50 8.71 -16.45
N GLU A 519 -6.54 7.37 -16.49
CA GLU A 519 -6.97 6.58 -17.64
C GLU A 519 -8.46 6.81 -17.99
N ASP A 520 -9.25 7.28 -17.02
CA ASP A 520 -10.67 7.56 -17.16
C ASP A 520 -11.02 9.03 -17.50
N LYS A 521 -10.03 9.95 -17.59
CA LYS A 521 -10.22 11.40 -17.83
C LYS A 521 -9.87 11.83 -19.26
#